data_12d18871928e0bb7cfd7ad9a7a4ca85f
#
_entry.id   12d18871928e0bb7cfd7ad9a7a4ca85f
#
_cell.length_a   1.000
_cell.length_b   1.000
_cell.length_c   1.000
_cell.angle_alpha   90.00
_cell.angle_beta   90.00
_cell.angle_gamma   90.00
#
_symmetry.space_group_name_H-M   'P 1'
#
loop_
_entity.id
_entity.type
_entity.pdbx_description
1 polymer ?
#
loop_
_entity_poly.entity_id
_entity_poly.type
_entity_poly.pdbx_seq_one_letter_code
_entity_poly.pdbx_strand_id
1 'polypeptide(L)'
;MVIAIAQLMVVLDATIVNIALPSAQRDLGISDANRQWVITAYTLAFGGLLLLGGRIADLVGRKRTFMIGLVGFAVASGLGGAATGAGLLFGARALQGAFAALLAPSALSLLTTTFTIGKERSKAFGIYGAIAGGGAAIGLMAGGLLTEYLTWRWCLYVNVPVAVIAFAGAAVFLRDKPERDRVHLDVPGVLLGCGGLVAIVYACSEAQPRGWGDGLVVGLLAGGVLLLSVFAWWQTRARHPLLPLHIVQNRNRGGAFLTMGLAVIALFGMFLFMTYYLQTVLGYSPVKTGLAFLPMVAAIVVGSTQISARLLHRIPPRFLMVPGALLAAVGLFTLRFLTAAPAYVSHVLPAMLLVGLGMGLTFMPVMATATSGVAPHDSGVTSATVNTAQQVGGSIGTALLNTIATSTSATFIASRLAAAARQTTGPGLTPAVRDSIVKSGVVHGFTVAIGVGSAIMLLAALVAGLMVNGRAPKQGPMPAADSAESADAAV
;
A
#
# COMPACT_ATOMS: atom_id res chain seq x y z
N MET A 1 1.27 4.16 19.73
CA MET A 1 2.68 3.88 19.39
C MET A 1 2.86 2.44 18.88
N VAL A 2 2.51 1.41 19.64
CA VAL A 2 2.66 -0.02 19.27
C VAL A 2 2.07 -0.36 17.90
N ILE A 3 0.81 0.04 17.65
CA ILE A 3 0.12 -0.18 16.36
C ILE A 3 0.88 0.48 15.20
N ALA A 4 1.43 1.68 15.44
CA ALA A 4 2.20 2.42 14.44
C ALA A 4 3.52 1.71 14.09
N ILE A 5 4.22 1.15 15.08
CA ILE A 5 5.46 0.37 14.90
C ILE A 5 5.17 -0.89 14.07
N ALA A 6 4.12 -1.63 14.41
CA ALA A 6 3.73 -2.82 13.66
C ALA A 6 3.32 -2.50 12.21
N GLN A 7 2.58 -1.42 11.99
CA GLN A 7 2.22 -0.98 10.64
C GLN A 7 3.45 -0.55 9.85
N LEU A 8 4.36 0.19 10.47
CA LEU A 8 5.63 0.57 9.84
C LEU A 8 6.43 -0.67 9.45
N MET A 9 6.52 -1.67 10.31
CA MET A 9 7.21 -2.95 10.03
C MET A 9 6.64 -3.64 8.77
N VAL A 10 5.31 -3.75 8.65
CA VAL A 10 4.67 -4.36 7.47
C VAL A 10 4.98 -3.57 6.19
N VAL A 11 4.92 -2.25 6.25
CA VAL A 11 5.20 -1.39 5.08
C VAL A 11 6.69 -1.42 4.71
N LEU A 12 7.57 -1.40 5.71
CA LEU A 12 9.02 -1.53 5.50
C LEU A 12 9.35 -2.87 4.83
N ASP A 13 8.82 -3.98 5.37
CA ASP A 13 9.10 -5.31 4.85
C ASP A 13 8.70 -5.47 3.37
N ALA A 14 7.57 -4.90 2.98
CA ALA A 14 7.10 -4.92 1.59
C ALA A 14 8.05 -4.21 0.61
N THR A 15 8.87 -3.26 1.09
CA THR A 15 9.73 -2.43 0.24
C THR A 15 11.22 -2.72 0.41
N ILE A 16 11.65 -3.07 1.61
CA ILE A 16 13.06 -3.34 1.94
C ILE A 16 13.65 -4.48 1.11
N VAL A 17 12.84 -5.51 0.85
CA VAL A 17 13.23 -6.71 0.08
C VAL A 17 13.55 -6.38 -1.38
N ASN A 18 12.95 -5.33 -1.96
CA ASN A 18 13.25 -4.94 -3.34
C ASN A 18 14.73 -4.56 -3.53
N ILE A 19 15.33 -3.91 -2.53
CA ILE A 19 16.76 -3.54 -2.55
C ILE A 19 17.63 -4.77 -2.29
N ALA A 20 17.18 -5.67 -1.41
CA ALA A 20 17.90 -6.89 -1.05
C ALA A 20 17.89 -7.95 -2.17
N LEU A 21 16.91 -7.90 -3.08
CA LEU A 21 16.62 -8.94 -4.07
C LEU A 21 17.82 -9.31 -4.96
N PRO A 22 18.58 -8.37 -5.57
CA PRO A 22 19.72 -8.73 -6.40
C PRO A 22 20.84 -9.46 -5.63
N SER A 23 21.03 -9.11 -4.35
CA SER A 23 22.02 -9.75 -3.48
C SER A 23 21.58 -11.13 -3.02
N ALA A 24 20.30 -11.28 -2.65
CA ALA A 24 19.69 -12.56 -2.31
C ALA A 24 19.68 -13.52 -3.51
N GLN A 25 19.40 -13.00 -4.71
CA GLN A 25 19.42 -13.78 -5.95
C GLN A 25 20.79 -14.40 -6.22
N ARG A 26 21.85 -13.62 -6.08
CA ARG A 26 23.23 -14.11 -6.28
C ARG A 26 23.64 -15.11 -5.21
N ASP A 27 23.33 -14.83 -3.95
CA ASP A 27 23.73 -15.66 -2.80
C ASP A 27 23.03 -17.02 -2.78
N LEU A 28 21.75 -17.08 -3.17
CA LEU A 28 20.93 -18.30 -3.16
C LEU A 28 20.83 -19.00 -4.52
N GLY A 29 21.51 -18.50 -5.56
CA GLY A 29 21.47 -19.07 -6.90
C GLY A 29 20.07 -19.03 -7.55
N ILE A 30 19.26 -18.00 -7.26
CA ILE A 30 17.89 -17.87 -7.79
C ILE A 30 17.97 -17.46 -9.27
N SER A 31 17.32 -18.20 -10.16
CA SER A 31 17.25 -17.86 -11.58
C SER A 31 16.50 -16.55 -11.83
N ASP A 32 16.80 -15.85 -12.93
CA ASP A 32 16.09 -14.62 -13.31
C ASP A 32 14.59 -14.81 -13.46
N ALA A 33 14.15 -15.97 -13.93
CA ALA A 33 12.74 -16.33 -14.05
C ALA A 33 12.03 -16.43 -12.68
N ASN A 34 12.75 -16.88 -11.66
CA ASN A 34 12.19 -17.17 -10.34
C ASN A 34 12.39 -16.04 -9.32
N ARG A 35 13.25 -15.05 -9.61
CA ARG A 35 13.55 -13.97 -8.65
C ARG A 35 12.32 -13.21 -8.17
N GLN A 36 11.34 -13.06 -9.04
CA GLN A 36 10.11 -12.32 -8.74
C GLN A 36 9.25 -13.01 -7.67
N TRP A 37 9.39 -14.33 -7.51
CA TRP A 37 8.66 -15.09 -6.49
C TRP A 37 8.97 -14.64 -5.06
N VAL A 38 10.12 -14.04 -4.80
CA VAL A 38 10.45 -13.44 -3.49
C VAL A 38 9.44 -12.36 -3.10
N ILE A 39 8.95 -11.60 -4.06
CA ILE A 39 7.97 -10.53 -3.85
C ILE A 39 6.56 -11.10 -4.00
N THR A 40 6.31 -11.86 -5.07
CA THR A 40 4.99 -12.38 -5.43
C THR A 40 4.42 -13.31 -4.35
N ALA A 41 5.24 -14.19 -3.75
CA ALA A 41 4.78 -15.08 -2.69
C ALA A 41 4.21 -14.32 -1.48
N TYR A 42 4.88 -13.24 -1.07
CA TYR A 42 4.39 -12.36 -0.01
C TYR A 42 3.09 -11.65 -0.43
N THR A 43 3.06 -11.01 -1.60
CA THR A 43 1.92 -10.20 -2.03
C THR A 43 0.67 -11.04 -2.29
N LEU A 44 0.83 -12.26 -2.81
CA LEU A 44 -0.28 -13.20 -3.00
C LEU A 44 -0.88 -13.64 -1.66
N ALA A 45 -0.04 -14.07 -0.72
CA ALA A 45 -0.52 -14.50 0.58
C ALA A 45 -1.12 -13.32 1.36
N PHE A 46 -0.45 -12.16 1.35
CA PHE A 46 -0.94 -10.95 2.01
C PHE A 46 -2.26 -10.48 1.41
N GLY A 47 -2.29 -10.18 0.11
CA GLY A 47 -3.48 -9.64 -0.57
C GLY A 47 -4.65 -10.62 -0.57
N GLY A 48 -4.38 -11.92 -0.80
CA GLY A 48 -5.40 -12.96 -0.86
C GLY A 48 -6.06 -13.25 0.48
N LEU A 49 -5.33 -13.16 1.58
CA LEU A 49 -5.84 -13.53 2.92
C LEU A 49 -6.34 -12.35 3.76
N LEU A 50 -6.28 -11.10 3.25
CA LEU A 50 -6.65 -9.90 4.01
C LEU A 50 -8.08 -9.96 4.56
N LEU A 51 -9.06 -10.35 3.74
CA LEU A 51 -10.46 -10.43 4.17
C LEU A 51 -10.65 -11.49 5.26
N LEU A 52 -10.01 -12.64 5.10
CA LEU A 52 -10.00 -13.69 6.10
C LEU A 52 -9.34 -13.20 7.40
N GLY A 53 -8.20 -12.54 7.31
CA GLY A 53 -7.47 -11.97 8.46
C GLY A 53 -8.30 -10.97 9.25
N GLY A 54 -9.04 -10.10 8.56
CA GLY A 54 -9.97 -9.17 9.19
C GLY A 54 -11.10 -9.89 9.94
N ARG A 55 -11.66 -10.94 9.33
CA ARG A 55 -12.72 -11.73 9.96
C ARG A 55 -12.20 -12.53 11.16
N ILE A 56 -11.00 -13.10 11.07
CA ILE A 56 -10.35 -13.76 12.20
C ILE A 56 -10.15 -12.76 13.37
N ALA A 57 -9.79 -11.52 13.07
CA ALA A 57 -9.66 -10.49 14.11
C ALA A 57 -10.97 -10.18 14.84
N ASP A 58 -12.10 -10.21 14.12
CA ASP A 58 -13.42 -10.03 14.73
C ASP A 58 -13.88 -11.26 15.52
N LEU A 59 -13.50 -12.49 15.09
CA LEU A 59 -13.87 -13.74 15.75
C LEU A 59 -13.01 -14.07 17.00
N VAL A 60 -11.70 -13.99 16.86
CA VAL A 60 -10.72 -14.42 17.88
C VAL A 60 -10.40 -13.31 18.87
N GLY A 61 -10.68 -12.07 18.47
CA GLY A 61 -10.29 -10.87 19.19
C GLY A 61 -9.09 -10.17 18.55
N ARG A 62 -9.19 -8.85 18.46
CA ARG A 62 -8.23 -8.00 17.72
C ARG A 62 -6.83 -8.03 18.30
N LYS A 63 -6.72 -7.95 19.64
CA LYS A 63 -5.43 -8.03 20.33
C LYS A 63 -4.77 -9.39 20.11
N ARG A 64 -5.51 -10.49 20.28
CA ARG A 64 -4.97 -11.84 20.09
C ARG A 64 -4.49 -12.07 18.67
N THR A 65 -5.33 -11.70 17.68
CA THR A 65 -4.98 -11.81 16.25
C THR A 65 -3.76 -10.96 15.90
N PHE A 66 -3.67 -9.74 16.43
CA PHE A 66 -2.52 -8.87 16.27
C PHE A 66 -1.24 -9.48 16.85
N MET A 67 -1.30 -10.06 18.06
CA MET A 67 -0.16 -10.72 18.70
C MET A 67 0.28 -11.97 17.95
N ILE A 68 -0.69 -12.80 17.48
CA ILE A 68 -0.40 -13.97 16.64
C ILE A 68 0.27 -13.51 15.33
N GLY A 69 -0.25 -12.46 14.71
CA GLY A 69 0.34 -11.86 13.52
C GLY A 69 1.78 -11.42 13.74
N LEU A 70 2.08 -10.74 14.85
CA LEU A 70 3.44 -10.30 15.20
C LEU A 70 4.41 -11.46 15.37
N VAL A 71 4.03 -12.48 16.14
CA VAL A 71 4.88 -13.66 16.39
C VAL A 71 5.12 -14.42 15.09
N GLY A 72 4.05 -14.70 14.33
CA GLY A 72 4.17 -15.44 13.07
C GLY A 72 4.98 -14.69 12.02
N PHE A 73 4.80 -13.36 11.94
CA PHE A 73 5.59 -12.50 11.05
C PHE A 73 7.08 -12.51 11.43
N ALA A 74 7.40 -12.40 12.73
CA ALA A 74 8.77 -12.46 13.23
C ALA A 74 9.44 -13.81 12.93
N VAL A 75 8.74 -14.92 13.18
CA VAL A 75 9.24 -16.27 12.89
C VAL A 75 9.46 -16.45 11.39
N ALA A 76 8.51 -16.06 10.56
CA ALA A 76 8.65 -16.13 9.12
C ALA A 76 9.80 -15.26 8.60
N SER A 77 9.97 -14.04 9.15
CA SER A 77 11.12 -13.16 8.87
C SER A 77 12.45 -13.81 9.26
N GLY A 78 12.52 -14.41 10.45
CA GLY A 78 13.71 -15.13 10.91
C GLY A 78 14.06 -16.30 9.97
N LEU A 79 13.08 -17.11 9.58
CA LEU A 79 13.25 -18.21 8.62
C LEU A 79 13.73 -17.70 7.25
N GLY A 80 13.17 -16.60 6.76
CA GLY A 80 13.58 -15.97 5.50
C GLY A 80 15.01 -15.44 5.53
N GLY A 81 15.41 -14.82 6.65
CA GLY A 81 16.79 -14.36 6.86
C GLY A 81 17.79 -15.51 6.97
N ALA A 82 17.37 -16.66 7.52
CA ALA A 82 18.17 -17.87 7.63
C ALA A 82 18.10 -18.77 6.36
N ALA A 83 17.45 -18.32 5.28
CA ALA A 83 17.26 -19.15 4.09
C ALA A 83 18.59 -19.59 3.46
N THR A 84 18.70 -20.89 3.20
CA THR A 84 19.82 -21.54 2.54
C THR A 84 19.55 -21.87 1.06
N GLY A 85 18.33 -21.59 0.59
CA GLY A 85 17.91 -21.85 -0.79
C GLY A 85 16.63 -21.11 -1.14
N ALA A 86 16.33 -21.05 -2.44
CA ALA A 86 15.17 -20.33 -3.00
C ALA A 86 13.83 -20.76 -2.38
N GLY A 87 13.62 -22.09 -2.27
CA GLY A 87 12.35 -22.64 -1.76
C GLY A 87 12.02 -22.22 -0.32
N LEU A 88 13.03 -22.20 0.55
CA LEU A 88 12.85 -21.74 1.93
C LEU A 88 12.55 -20.24 1.96
N LEU A 89 13.23 -19.43 1.15
CA LEU A 89 12.96 -18.00 1.06
C LEU A 89 11.53 -17.74 0.55
N PHE A 90 11.09 -18.43 -0.51
CA PHE A 90 9.73 -18.25 -1.05
C PHE A 90 8.65 -18.69 -0.04
N GLY A 91 8.86 -19.83 0.63
CA GLY A 91 7.95 -20.31 1.70
C GLY A 91 7.89 -19.35 2.88
N ALA A 92 9.02 -18.83 3.32
CA ALA A 92 9.09 -17.81 4.37
C ALA A 92 8.36 -16.52 3.97
N ARG A 93 8.51 -16.06 2.72
CA ARG A 93 7.79 -14.90 2.20
C ARG A 93 6.29 -15.11 2.13
N ALA A 94 5.82 -16.30 1.68
CA ALA A 94 4.41 -16.62 1.70
C ALA A 94 3.85 -16.64 3.14
N LEU A 95 4.58 -17.23 4.08
CA LEU A 95 4.20 -17.27 5.49
C LEU A 95 4.18 -15.86 6.12
N GLN A 96 5.17 -15.02 5.81
CA GLN A 96 5.18 -13.60 6.20
C GLN A 96 3.94 -12.87 5.68
N GLY A 97 3.58 -13.05 4.41
CA GLY A 97 2.38 -12.47 3.81
C GLY A 97 1.10 -12.91 4.52
N ALA A 98 1.00 -14.20 4.87
CA ALA A 98 -0.15 -14.74 5.60
C ALA A 98 -0.30 -14.10 7.00
N PHE A 99 0.79 -13.96 7.75
CA PHE A 99 0.76 -13.28 9.06
C PHE A 99 0.59 -11.75 8.94
N ALA A 100 1.09 -11.13 7.89
CA ALA A 100 0.81 -9.73 7.59
C ALA A 100 -0.69 -9.50 7.33
N ALA A 101 -1.38 -10.47 6.69
CA ALA A 101 -2.82 -10.42 6.46
C ALA A 101 -3.65 -10.50 7.75
N LEU A 102 -3.12 -11.08 8.81
CA LEU A 102 -3.70 -11.00 10.16
C LEU A 102 -3.36 -9.68 10.85
N LEU A 103 -2.12 -9.23 10.69
CA LEU A 103 -1.57 -8.09 11.42
C LEU A 103 -2.15 -6.76 10.96
N ALA A 104 -2.18 -6.48 9.65
CA ALA A 104 -2.57 -5.18 9.12
C ALA A 104 -4.05 -4.83 9.41
N PRO A 105 -5.05 -5.70 9.15
CA PRO A 105 -6.43 -5.42 9.53
C PRO A 105 -6.63 -5.29 11.04
N SER A 106 -5.95 -6.13 11.84
CA SER A 106 -6.03 -6.06 13.30
C SER A 106 -5.45 -4.76 13.84
N ALA A 107 -4.34 -4.28 13.27
CA ALA A 107 -3.73 -3.01 13.63
C ALA A 107 -4.68 -1.82 13.39
N LEU A 108 -5.28 -1.74 12.20
CA LEU A 108 -6.23 -0.68 11.88
C LEU A 108 -7.52 -0.81 12.69
N SER A 109 -8.01 -2.03 12.93
CA SER A 109 -9.18 -2.30 13.76
C SER A 109 -8.94 -1.89 15.23
N LEU A 110 -7.78 -2.22 15.81
CA LEU A 110 -7.38 -1.77 17.15
C LEU A 110 -7.28 -0.24 17.22
N LEU A 111 -6.76 0.40 16.18
CA LEU A 111 -6.70 1.85 16.12
C LEU A 111 -8.09 2.48 16.13
N THR A 112 -9.03 1.95 15.34
CA THR A 112 -10.41 2.46 15.25
C THR A 112 -11.18 2.29 16.55
N THR A 113 -10.99 1.17 17.25
CA THR A 113 -11.71 0.84 18.48
C THR A 113 -11.09 1.45 19.74
N THR A 114 -9.78 1.74 19.71
CA THR A 114 -9.11 2.40 20.82
C THR A 114 -9.32 3.91 20.78
N PHE A 115 -9.26 4.51 19.59
CA PHE A 115 -9.41 5.96 19.41
C PHE A 115 -10.75 6.25 18.73
N THR A 116 -11.80 6.41 19.51
CA THR A 116 -13.18 6.54 19.00
C THR A 116 -13.55 7.96 18.60
N ILE A 117 -13.13 8.99 19.35
CA ILE A 117 -13.60 10.37 19.19
C ILE A 117 -12.46 11.40 19.35
N GLY A 118 -12.63 12.57 18.73
CA GLY A 118 -11.89 13.79 19.00
C GLY A 118 -10.47 13.88 18.44
N LYS A 119 -9.65 14.71 19.09
CA LYS A 119 -8.29 15.04 18.65
C LYS A 119 -7.35 13.83 18.69
N GLU A 120 -7.52 12.91 19.64
CA GLU A 120 -6.68 11.72 19.75
C GLU A 120 -6.88 10.76 18.58
N ARG A 121 -8.15 10.55 18.15
CA ARG A 121 -8.45 9.79 16.94
C ARG A 121 -7.76 10.41 15.73
N SER A 122 -7.93 11.71 15.52
CA SER A 122 -7.32 12.42 14.39
C SER A 122 -5.80 12.31 14.40
N LYS A 123 -5.16 12.44 15.58
CA LYS A 123 -3.71 12.27 15.73
C LYS A 123 -3.25 10.84 15.41
N ALA A 124 -3.98 9.84 15.93
CA ALA A 124 -3.66 8.43 15.70
C ALA A 124 -3.76 8.05 14.21
N PHE A 125 -4.85 8.46 13.55
CA PHE A 125 -5.03 8.27 12.09
C PHE A 125 -4.05 9.11 11.27
N GLY A 126 -3.65 10.30 11.75
CA GLY A 126 -2.60 11.10 11.13
C GLY A 126 -1.26 10.38 11.05
N ILE A 127 -0.84 9.77 12.17
CA ILE A 127 0.39 8.97 12.23
C ILE A 127 0.27 7.73 11.35
N TYR A 128 -0.86 7.02 11.43
CA TYR A 128 -1.09 5.81 10.63
C TYR A 128 -1.08 6.11 9.13
N GLY A 129 -1.74 7.20 8.70
CA GLY A 129 -1.75 7.65 7.31
C GLY A 129 -0.37 8.10 6.81
N ALA A 130 0.43 8.75 7.68
CA ALA A 130 1.80 9.12 7.37
C ALA A 130 2.69 7.88 7.12
N ILE A 131 2.52 6.82 7.92
CA ILE A 131 3.22 5.55 7.74
C ILE A 131 2.76 4.86 6.47
N ALA A 132 1.45 4.81 6.20
CA ALA A 132 0.91 4.18 5.00
C ALA A 132 1.42 4.84 3.70
N GLY A 133 1.59 6.18 3.71
CA GLY A 133 2.06 6.92 2.55
C GLY A 133 3.58 7.03 2.43
N GLY A 134 4.28 7.16 3.58
CA GLY A 134 5.72 7.45 3.61
C GLY A 134 6.63 6.28 3.96
N GLY A 135 6.06 5.20 4.52
CA GLY A 135 6.84 4.07 5.02
C GLY A 135 7.67 3.36 3.94
N ALA A 136 7.20 3.38 2.68
CA ALA A 136 7.91 2.78 1.56
C ALA A 136 9.30 3.42 1.33
N ALA A 137 9.41 4.74 1.41
CA ALA A 137 10.69 5.43 1.23
C ALA A 137 11.67 5.12 2.38
N ILE A 138 11.13 5.04 3.62
CA ILE A 138 11.94 4.62 4.78
C ILE A 138 12.45 3.19 4.57
N GLY A 139 11.61 2.29 4.02
CA GLY A 139 11.98 0.92 3.71
C GLY A 139 13.10 0.81 2.66
N LEU A 140 13.03 1.61 1.59
CA LEU A 140 14.08 1.66 0.58
C LEU A 140 15.41 2.13 1.18
N MET A 141 15.39 3.18 2.02
CA MET A 141 16.58 3.69 2.70
C MET A 141 17.19 2.66 3.67
N ALA A 142 16.34 2.06 4.52
CA ALA A 142 16.77 1.02 5.45
C ALA A 142 17.33 -0.20 4.71
N GLY A 143 16.66 -0.63 3.63
CA GLY A 143 17.12 -1.73 2.78
C GLY A 143 18.48 -1.47 2.14
N GLY A 144 18.70 -0.24 1.65
CA GLY A 144 19.98 0.20 1.12
C GLY A 144 21.10 0.09 2.16
N LEU A 145 20.89 0.69 3.35
CA LEU A 145 21.84 0.67 4.45
C LEU A 145 22.17 -0.77 4.92
N LEU A 146 21.14 -1.57 5.16
CA LEU A 146 21.31 -2.94 5.65
C LEU A 146 22.01 -3.85 4.63
N THR A 147 21.71 -3.67 3.34
CA THR A 147 22.31 -4.48 2.26
C THR A 147 23.75 -4.04 1.98
N GLU A 148 24.04 -2.75 2.07
CA GLU A 148 25.38 -2.18 1.77
C GLU A 148 26.38 -2.44 2.91
N TYR A 149 25.98 -2.22 4.18
CA TYR A 149 26.89 -2.30 5.33
C TYR A 149 26.86 -3.64 6.07
N LEU A 150 25.81 -4.45 5.87
CA LEU A 150 25.69 -5.77 6.47
C LEU A 150 25.49 -6.83 5.37
N THR A 151 24.34 -7.51 5.38
CA THR A 151 23.96 -8.48 4.34
C THR A 151 22.48 -8.33 4.03
N TRP A 152 22.04 -8.81 2.85
CA TRP A 152 20.63 -8.82 2.48
C TRP A 152 19.72 -9.52 3.52
N ARG A 153 20.27 -10.48 4.28
CA ARG A 153 19.54 -11.23 5.33
C ARG A 153 19.02 -10.33 6.44
N TRP A 154 19.73 -9.24 6.74
CA TRP A 154 19.32 -8.26 7.75
C TRP A 154 18.08 -7.49 7.35
N CYS A 155 17.75 -7.40 6.07
CA CYS A 155 16.49 -6.83 5.62
C CYS A 155 15.26 -7.62 6.12
N LEU A 156 15.45 -8.91 6.41
CA LEU A 156 14.44 -9.76 7.02
C LEU A 156 14.62 -9.81 8.56
N TYR A 157 15.83 -10.01 9.07
CA TYR A 157 16.08 -10.09 10.50
C TYR A 157 15.66 -8.84 11.28
N VAL A 158 15.72 -7.65 10.68
CA VAL A 158 15.33 -6.39 11.35
C VAL A 158 13.87 -6.39 11.82
N ASN A 159 13.00 -7.19 11.19
CA ASN A 159 11.61 -7.34 11.61
C ASN A 159 11.48 -8.06 12.97
N VAL A 160 12.42 -8.92 13.33
CA VAL A 160 12.36 -9.71 14.57
C VAL A 160 12.42 -8.79 15.82
N PRO A 161 13.46 -7.96 16.03
CA PRO A 161 13.48 -7.05 17.17
C PRO A 161 12.31 -6.04 17.17
N VAL A 162 11.88 -5.57 15.98
CA VAL A 162 10.73 -4.65 15.88
C VAL A 162 9.44 -5.36 16.32
N ALA A 163 9.23 -6.61 15.89
CA ALA A 163 8.08 -7.40 16.31
C ALA A 163 8.09 -7.72 17.82
N VAL A 164 9.26 -8.01 18.40
CA VAL A 164 9.41 -8.23 19.86
C VAL A 164 9.01 -6.98 20.63
N ILE A 165 9.49 -5.81 20.22
CA ILE A 165 9.12 -4.53 20.86
C ILE A 165 7.62 -4.28 20.72
N ALA A 166 7.06 -4.49 19.53
CA ALA A 166 5.62 -4.33 19.28
C ALA A 166 4.80 -5.32 20.08
N PHE A 167 5.23 -6.58 20.21
CA PHE A 167 4.57 -7.61 20.99
C PHE A 167 4.56 -7.28 22.50
N ALA A 168 5.71 -6.92 23.07
CA ALA A 168 5.82 -6.52 24.47
C ALA A 168 4.91 -5.31 24.76
N GLY A 169 4.94 -4.30 23.88
CA GLY A 169 4.04 -3.15 23.98
C GLY A 169 2.57 -3.52 23.85
N ALA A 170 2.23 -4.44 22.94
CA ALA A 170 0.85 -4.92 22.77
C ALA A 170 0.34 -5.68 24.00
N ALA A 171 1.18 -6.51 24.59
CA ALA A 171 0.85 -7.26 25.79
C ALA A 171 0.47 -6.33 26.95
N VAL A 172 1.24 -5.26 27.14
CA VAL A 172 1.10 -4.31 28.25
C VAL A 172 -0.02 -3.29 28.00
N PHE A 173 -0.04 -2.65 26.84
CA PHE A 173 -0.87 -1.45 26.61
C PHE A 173 -2.21 -1.74 25.92
N LEU A 174 -2.33 -2.84 25.16
CA LEU A 174 -3.59 -3.15 24.50
C LEU A 174 -4.49 -3.97 25.43
N ARG A 175 -5.76 -3.57 25.48
CA ARG A 175 -6.80 -4.31 26.22
C ARG A 175 -7.72 -4.97 25.19
N ASP A 176 -7.96 -6.26 25.34
CA ASP A 176 -8.96 -7.00 24.57
C ASP A 176 -10.30 -6.83 25.29
N LYS A 177 -11.31 -6.37 24.56
CA LYS A 177 -12.71 -6.47 24.99
C LYS A 177 -13.30 -7.61 24.16
N PRO A 178 -13.37 -8.84 24.67
CA PRO A 178 -13.93 -9.94 23.91
C PRO A 178 -15.43 -9.66 23.73
N GLU A 179 -15.83 -9.32 22.50
CA GLU A 179 -17.22 -9.44 22.10
C GLU A 179 -17.51 -10.92 21.94
N ARG A 180 -18.37 -11.46 22.79
CA ARG A 180 -18.71 -12.91 22.84
C ARG A 180 -19.78 -13.32 21.84
N ASP A 181 -19.97 -12.63 20.76
CA ASP A 181 -20.90 -13.10 19.73
C ASP A 181 -20.27 -14.29 18.99
N ARG A 182 -20.98 -15.42 19.01
CA ARG A 182 -20.61 -16.63 18.26
C ARG A 182 -20.81 -16.36 16.76
N VAL A 183 -19.86 -15.68 16.16
CA VAL A 183 -19.85 -15.43 14.72
C VAL A 183 -19.28 -16.69 14.04
N HIS A 184 -20.02 -17.25 13.08
CA HIS A 184 -19.55 -18.39 12.28
C HIS A 184 -18.75 -17.89 11.08
N LEU A 185 -17.70 -18.61 10.70
CA LEU A 185 -16.91 -18.30 9.53
C LEU A 185 -17.66 -18.70 8.26
N ASP A 186 -17.81 -17.77 7.33
CA ASP A 186 -18.35 -18.01 5.98
C ASP A 186 -17.29 -18.67 5.10
N VAL A 187 -17.16 -20.01 5.20
CA VAL A 187 -16.16 -20.75 4.43
C VAL A 187 -16.32 -20.57 2.92
N PRO A 188 -17.53 -20.66 2.32
CA PRO A 188 -17.70 -20.38 0.89
C PRO A 188 -17.30 -18.96 0.53
N GLY A 189 -17.67 -17.97 1.34
CA GLY A 189 -17.24 -16.57 1.15
C GLY A 189 -15.72 -16.40 1.22
N VAL A 190 -15.03 -17.09 2.13
CA VAL A 190 -13.56 -17.09 2.20
C VAL A 190 -12.95 -17.64 0.92
N LEU A 191 -13.41 -18.81 0.44
CA LEU A 191 -12.85 -19.42 -0.77
C LEU A 191 -13.07 -18.56 -2.01
N LEU A 192 -14.27 -17.99 -2.18
CA LEU A 192 -14.60 -17.12 -3.30
C LEU A 192 -13.86 -15.78 -3.25
N GLY A 193 -13.86 -15.14 -2.09
CA GLY A 193 -13.23 -13.82 -1.92
C GLY A 193 -11.70 -13.91 -1.98
N CYS A 194 -11.10 -14.80 -1.20
CA CYS A 194 -9.65 -14.99 -1.20
C CYS A 194 -9.16 -15.54 -2.54
N GLY A 195 -9.86 -16.54 -3.12
CA GLY A 195 -9.52 -17.09 -4.43
C GLY A 195 -9.59 -16.04 -5.54
N GLY A 196 -10.62 -15.22 -5.55
CA GLY A 196 -10.76 -14.12 -6.51
C GLY A 196 -9.67 -13.05 -6.38
N LEU A 197 -9.33 -12.66 -5.16
CA LEU A 197 -8.24 -11.70 -4.90
C LEU A 197 -6.87 -12.28 -5.30
N VAL A 198 -6.59 -13.53 -4.94
CA VAL A 198 -5.36 -14.24 -5.35
C VAL A 198 -5.25 -14.27 -6.86
N ALA A 199 -6.34 -14.63 -7.57
CA ALA A 199 -6.33 -14.71 -9.03
C ALA A 199 -6.02 -13.34 -9.66
N ILE A 200 -6.63 -12.25 -9.18
CA ILE A 200 -6.38 -10.89 -9.70
C ILE A 200 -4.94 -10.44 -9.39
N VAL A 201 -4.48 -10.61 -8.16
CA VAL A 201 -3.12 -10.18 -7.75
C VAL A 201 -2.07 -10.98 -8.53
N TYR A 202 -2.29 -12.29 -8.71
CA TYR A 202 -1.40 -13.15 -9.48
C TYR A 202 -1.40 -12.78 -10.96
N ALA A 203 -2.58 -12.54 -11.56
CA ALA A 203 -2.67 -12.06 -12.92
C ALA A 203 -1.89 -10.76 -13.14
N CYS A 204 -2.03 -9.78 -12.25
CA CYS A 204 -1.26 -8.53 -12.30
C CYS A 204 0.25 -8.77 -12.18
N SER A 205 0.67 -9.71 -11.36
CA SER A 205 2.09 -10.09 -11.23
C SER A 205 2.64 -10.72 -12.52
N GLU A 206 1.88 -11.65 -13.13
CA GLU A 206 2.28 -12.31 -14.37
C GLU A 206 2.12 -11.42 -15.62
N ALA A 207 1.32 -10.37 -15.55
CA ALA A 207 1.17 -9.41 -16.66
C ALA A 207 2.47 -8.68 -17.01
N GLN A 208 3.40 -8.53 -16.08
CA GLN A 208 4.70 -7.91 -16.35
C GLN A 208 5.58 -8.77 -17.27
N PRO A 209 5.87 -10.07 -16.96
CA PRO A 209 6.72 -10.90 -17.79
C PRO A 209 6.03 -11.46 -19.03
N ARG A 210 4.71 -11.71 -18.99
CA ARG A 210 3.96 -12.38 -20.08
C ARG A 210 3.20 -11.42 -21.00
N GLY A 211 2.86 -10.23 -20.50
CA GLY A 211 1.97 -9.29 -21.16
C GLY A 211 0.50 -9.51 -20.86
N TRP A 212 -0.30 -8.44 -21.01
CA TRP A 212 -1.73 -8.44 -20.69
C TRP A 212 -2.59 -9.30 -21.64
N GLY A 213 -2.07 -9.62 -22.82
CA GLY A 213 -2.76 -10.48 -23.82
C GLY A 213 -2.50 -11.97 -23.64
N ASP A 214 -1.64 -12.37 -22.72
CA ASP A 214 -1.36 -13.78 -22.45
C ASP A 214 -2.59 -14.51 -21.92
N GLY A 215 -2.85 -15.73 -22.45
CA GLY A 215 -4.04 -16.50 -22.10
C GLY A 215 -4.16 -16.83 -20.60
N LEU A 216 -3.05 -17.02 -19.90
CA LEU A 216 -3.05 -17.23 -18.45
C LEU A 216 -3.46 -15.95 -17.71
N VAL A 217 -2.92 -14.81 -18.11
CA VAL A 217 -3.24 -13.50 -17.50
C VAL A 217 -4.71 -13.17 -17.69
N VAL A 218 -5.21 -13.28 -18.93
CA VAL A 218 -6.63 -13.04 -19.24
C VAL A 218 -7.54 -14.04 -18.51
N GLY A 219 -7.16 -15.32 -18.48
CA GLY A 219 -7.92 -16.37 -17.78
C GLY A 219 -7.98 -16.13 -16.27
N LEU A 220 -6.88 -15.72 -15.64
CA LEU A 220 -6.83 -15.39 -14.22
C LEU A 220 -7.63 -14.12 -13.90
N LEU A 221 -7.57 -13.08 -14.74
CA LEU A 221 -8.39 -11.87 -14.56
C LEU A 221 -9.87 -12.18 -14.69
N ALA A 222 -10.26 -12.88 -15.75
CA ALA A 222 -11.65 -13.26 -15.97
C ALA A 222 -12.17 -14.19 -14.83
N GLY A 223 -11.38 -15.19 -14.46
CA GLY A 223 -11.69 -16.07 -13.33
C GLY A 223 -11.77 -15.34 -12.00
N GLY A 224 -10.84 -14.44 -11.73
CA GLY A 224 -10.83 -13.62 -10.52
C GLY A 224 -12.05 -12.68 -10.43
N VAL A 225 -12.39 -12.01 -11.53
CA VAL A 225 -13.60 -11.17 -11.61
C VAL A 225 -14.86 -12.01 -11.44
N LEU A 226 -14.94 -13.18 -12.07
CA LEU A 226 -16.06 -14.10 -11.90
C LEU A 226 -16.19 -14.56 -10.44
N LEU A 227 -15.10 -15.00 -9.80
CA LEU A 227 -15.08 -15.39 -8.39
C LEU A 227 -15.54 -14.26 -7.48
N LEU A 228 -15.07 -13.04 -7.68
CA LEU A 228 -15.50 -11.88 -6.90
C LEU A 228 -16.96 -11.49 -7.17
N SER A 229 -17.46 -11.69 -8.40
CA SER A 229 -18.88 -11.48 -8.73
C SER A 229 -19.77 -12.50 -8.02
N VAL A 230 -19.37 -13.78 -8.06
CA VAL A 230 -20.06 -14.85 -7.32
C VAL A 230 -19.94 -14.62 -5.82
N PHE A 231 -18.79 -14.17 -5.31
CA PHE A 231 -18.60 -13.76 -3.93
C PHE A 231 -19.60 -12.64 -3.54
N ALA A 232 -19.69 -11.57 -4.32
CA ALA A 232 -20.62 -10.47 -4.04
C ALA A 232 -22.08 -10.95 -4.02
N TRP A 233 -22.44 -11.82 -4.97
CA TRP A 233 -23.78 -12.45 -4.97
C TRP A 233 -23.99 -13.36 -3.74
N TRP A 234 -22.99 -14.18 -3.36
CA TRP A 234 -23.05 -15.02 -2.18
C TRP A 234 -23.24 -14.22 -0.90
N GLN A 235 -22.55 -13.08 -0.75
CA GLN A 235 -22.64 -12.20 0.41
C GLN A 235 -24.06 -11.64 0.60
N THR A 236 -24.90 -11.58 -0.45
CA THR A 236 -26.32 -11.17 -0.32
C THR A 236 -27.19 -12.25 0.33
N ARG A 237 -26.71 -13.51 0.35
CA ARG A 237 -27.49 -14.69 0.79
C ARG A 237 -26.93 -15.39 2.02
N ALA A 238 -25.67 -15.15 2.34
CA ALA A 238 -25.01 -15.74 3.49
C ALA A 238 -25.63 -15.24 4.81
N ARG A 239 -25.89 -16.17 5.73
CA ARG A 239 -26.41 -15.82 7.07
C ARG A 239 -25.38 -15.04 7.90
N HIS A 240 -24.10 -15.33 7.73
CA HIS A 240 -22.97 -14.66 8.39
C HIS A 240 -21.96 -14.25 7.32
N PRO A 241 -22.23 -13.16 6.56
CA PRO A 241 -21.39 -12.81 5.43
C PRO A 241 -19.97 -12.46 5.87
N LEU A 242 -18.96 -12.88 5.05
CA LEU A 242 -17.56 -12.52 5.25
C LEU A 242 -17.36 -11.00 5.15
N LEU A 243 -17.99 -10.37 4.15
CA LEU A 243 -18.01 -8.92 3.93
C LEU A 243 -19.47 -8.44 3.86
N PRO A 244 -20.02 -7.93 4.97
CA PRO A 244 -21.38 -7.37 4.95
C PRO A 244 -21.49 -6.24 3.91
N LEU A 245 -22.38 -6.38 2.94
CA LEU A 245 -22.47 -5.45 1.80
C LEU A 245 -22.78 -4.01 2.21
N HIS A 246 -23.45 -3.78 3.34
CA HIS A 246 -23.69 -2.43 3.87
C HIS A 246 -22.39 -1.63 4.12
N ILE A 247 -21.25 -2.32 4.32
CA ILE A 247 -19.95 -1.67 4.47
C ILE A 247 -19.53 -1.02 3.16
N VAL A 248 -19.63 -1.75 2.03
CA VAL A 248 -19.19 -1.28 0.72
C VAL A 248 -20.24 -0.40 0.04
N GLN A 249 -21.52 -0.71 0.23
CA GLN A 249 -22.64 0.06 -0.34
C GLN A 249 -22.81 1.45 0.29
N ASN A 250 -22.27 1.66 1.48
CA ASN A 250 -22.25 3.00 2.06
C ASN A 250 -21.41 3.94 1.17
N ARG A 251 -22.08 4.97 0.62
CA ARG A 251 -21.50 5.89 -0.37
C ARG A 251 -20.18 6.51 0.09
N ASN A 252 -20.08 6.91 1.35
CA ASN A 252 -18.87 7.53 1.90
C ASN A 252 -17.74 6.51 2.02
N ARG A 253 -18.02 5.30 2.53
CA ARG A 253 -17.02 4.24 2.69
C ARG A 253 -16.58 3.68 1.35
N GLY A 254 -17.52 3.38 0.44
CA GLY A 254 -17.23 2.93 -0.91
C GLY A 254 -16.36 3.95 -1.68
N GLY A 255 -16.72 5.25 -1.57
CA GLY A 255 -15.91 6.33 -2.11
C GLY A 255 -14.49 6.38 -1.51
N ALA A 256 -14.35 6.17 -0.20
CA ALA A 256 -13.06 6.11 0.46
C ALA A 256 -12.22 4.91 -0.01
N PHE A 257 -12.81 3.70 -0.12
CA PHE A 257 -12.12 2.50 -0.61
C PHE A 257 -11.63 2.70 -2.05
N LEU A 258 -12.47 3.22 -2.94
CA LEU A 258 -12.10 3.50 -4.32
C LEU A 258 -11.00 4.56 -4.42
N THR A 259 -11.13 5.66 -3.67
CA THR A 259 -10.12 6.72 -3.62
C THR A 259 -8.78 6.17 -3.14
N MET A 260 -8.79 5.28 -2.12
CA MET A 260 -7.58 4.61 -1.64
C MET A 260 -6.92 3.77 -2.72
N GLY A 261 -7.68 2.90 -3.37
CA GLY A 261 -7.16 2.04 -4.45
C GLY A 261 -6.53 2.87 -5.58
N LEU A 262 -7.25 3.88 -6.08
CA LEU A 262 -6.77 4.76 -7.14
C LEU A 262 -5.51 5.55 -6.74
N ALA A 263 -5.47 6.09 -5.51
CA ALA A 263 -4.32 6.82 -5.01
C ALA A 263 -3.08 5.93 -4.90
N VAL A 264 -3.27 4.68 -4.48
CA VAL A 264 -2.17 3.70 -4.35
C VAL A 264 -1.66 3.25 -5.72
N ILE A 265 -2.54 3.09 -6.74
CA ILE A 265 -2.11 2.84 -8.13
C ILE A 265 -1.09 3.90 -8.58
N ALA A 266 -1.44 5.17 -8.42
CA ALA A 266 -0.58 6.28 -8.84
C ALA A 266 0.72 6.36 -8.03
N LEU A 267 0.64 6.15 -6.72
CA LEU A 267 1.79 6.23 -5.81
C LEU A 267 2.83 5.14 -6.09
N PHE A 268 2.41 3.89 -6.28
CA PHE A 268 3.33 2.78 -6.54
C PHE A 268 4.02 2.93 -7.90
N GLY A 269 3.29 3.38 -8.93
CA GLY A 269 3.91 3.71 -10.21
C GLY A 269 4.95 4.83 -10.07
N MET A 270 4.64 5.88 -9.33
CA MET A 270 5.59 6.96 -9.07
C MET A 270 6.86 6.45 -8.36
N PHE A 271 6.71 5.65 -7.30
CA PHE A 271 7.86 5.06 -6.60
C PHE A 271 8.74 4.23 -7.53
N LEU A 272 8.13 3.40 -8.36
CA LEU A 272 8.86 2.55 -9.31
C LEU A 272 9.68 3.41 -10.28
N PHE A 273 9.04 4.36 -10.95
CA PHE A 273 9.70 5.16 -11.99
C PHE A 273 10.71 6.15 -11.42
N MET A 274 10.41 6.76 -10.28
CA MET A 274 11.37 7.66 -9.63
C MET A 274 12.60 6.91 -9.11
N THR A 275 12.45 5.71 -8.59
CA THR A 275 13.58 4.88 -8.18
C THR A 275 14.49 4.58 -9.39
N TYR A 276 13.89 4.15 -10.51
CA TYR A 276 14.63 3.92 -11.75
C TYR A 276 15.30 5.19 -12.28
N TYR A 277 14.58 6.31 -12.33
CA TYR A 277 15.11 7.58 -12.80
C TYR A 277 16.30 8.05 -11.96
N LEU A 278 16.18 8.01 -10.63
CA LEU A 278 17.25 8.43 -9.73
C LEU A 278 18.48 7.53 -9.84
N GLN A 279 18.30 6.21 -9.96
CA GLN A 279 19.40 5.26 -10.01
C GLN A 279 20.03 5.16 -11.39
N THR A 280 19.24 5.02 -12.46
CA THR A 280 19.76 4.75 -13.81
C THR A 280 20.05 6.01 -14.62
N VAL A 281 19.28 7.08 -14.44
CA VAL A 281 19.47 8.34 -15.19
C VAL A 281 20.39 9.29 -14.42
N LEU A 282 20.12 9.51 -13.12
CA LEU A 282 20.93 10.39 -12.27
C LEU A 282 22.14 9.69 -11.64
N GLY A 283 22.26 8.36 -11.74
CA GLY A 283 23.37 7.58 -11.18
C GLY A 283 23.45 7.60 -9.66
N TYR A 284 22.33 7.79 -8.96
CA TYR A 284 22.31 7.79 -7.49
C TYR A 284 22.50 6.38 -6.94
N SER A 285 23.29 6.24 -5.86
CA SER A 285 23.32 5.00 -5.08
C SER A 285 21.97 4.71 -4.45
N PRO A 286 21.68 3.47 -4.06
CA PRO A 286 20.45 3.12 -3.36
C PRO A 286 20.17 3.99 -2.13
N VAL A 287 21.19 4.28 -1.33
CA VAL A 287 21.10 5.15 -0.15
C VAL A 287 20.74 6.58 -0.55
N LYS A 288 21.43 7.15 -1.56
CA LYS A 288 21.13 8.50 -2.06
C LYS A 288 19.74 8.59 -2.66
N THR A 289 19.27 7.52 -3.31
CA THR A 289 17.89 7.42 -3.79
C THR A 289 16.88 7.47 -2.64
N GLY A 290 17.11 6.70 -1.57
CA GLY A 290 16.27 6.76 -0.37
C GLY A 290 16.23 8.15 0.27
N LEU A 291 17.39 8.82 0.38
CA LEU A 291 17.47 10.20 0.88
C LEU A 291 16.71 11.19 -0.01
N ALA A 292 16.72 10.97 -1.33
CA ALA A 292 15.98 11.80 -2.27
C ALA A 292 14.44 11.69 -2.11
N PHE A 293 13.92 10.61 -1.52
CA PHE A 293 12.50 10.49 -1.17
C PHE A 293 12.12 11.14 0.16
N LEU A 294 13.07 11.48 1.04
CA LEU A 294 12.77 12.07 2.37
C LEU A 294 11.93 13.35 2.32
N PRO A 295 12.13 14.29 1.39
CA PRO A 295 11.28 15.47 1.29
C PRO A 295 9.80 15.12 1.05
N MET A 296 9.53 14.09 0.24
CA MET A 296 8.17 13.59 0.03
C MET A 296 7.59 13.00 1.31
N VAL A 297 8.36 12.20 2.05
CA VAL A 297 7.94 11.64 3.34
C VAL A 297 7.62 12.75 4.34
N ALA A 298 8.50 13.74 4.44
CA ALA A 298 8.27 14.91 5.31
C ALA A 298 6.97 15.64 4.94
N ALA A 299 6.70 15.84 3.64
CA ALA A 299 5.47 16.44 3.15
C ALA A 299 4.22 15.58 3.47
N ILE A 300 4.31 14.25 3.34
CA ILE A 300 3.24 13.32 3.75
C ILE A 300 2.96 13.47 5.26
N VAL A 301 4.00 13.47 6.08
CA VAL A 301 3.87 13.61 7.54
C VAL A 301 3.22 14.95 7.89
N VAL A 302 3.67 16.06 7.30
CA VAL A 302 3.08 17.39 7.51
C VAL A 302 1.61 17.40 7.07
N GLY A 303 1.30 16.94 5.86
CA GLY A 303 -0.06 16.89 5.33
C GLY A 303 -1.00 16.04 6.20
N SER A 304 -0.53 14.90 6.66
CA SER A 304 -1.31 13.94 7.44
C SER A 304 -1.49 14.40 8.90
N THR A 305 -0.40 14.79 9.60
CA THR A 305 -0.42 15.05 11.05
C THR A 305 -0.71 16.50 11.39
N GLN A 306 -0.23 17.48 10.61
CA GLN A 306 -0.39 18.89 10.92
C GLN A 306 -1.62 19.50 10.25
N ILE A 307 -1.95 19.09 9.04
CA ILE A 307 -3.08 19.67 8.30
C ILE A 307 -4.32 18.79 8.46
N SER A 308 -4.28 17.54 7.96
CA SER A 308 -5.46 16.67 7.95
C SER A 308 -5.95 16.35 9.36
N ALA A 309 -5.06 15.98 10.29
CA ALA A 309 -5.44 15.65 11.66
C ALA A 309 -6.07 16.83 12.41
N ARG A 310 -5.67 18.07 12.10
CA ARG A 310 -6.23 19.28 12.73
C ARG A 310 -7.53 19.74 12.11
N LEU A 311 -7.72 19.51 10.81
CA LEU A 311 -8.88 20.03 10.08
C LEU A 311 -10.03 19.03 10.00
N LEU A 312 -9.77 17.71 10.02
CA LEU A 312 -10.78 16.68 9.81
C LEU A 312 -11.94 16.73 10.82
N HIS A 313 -11.70 17.25 12.03
CA HIS A 313 -12.77 17.44 13.03
C HIS A 313 -13.59 18.73 12.81
N ARG A 314 -13.14 19.64 11.93
CA ARG A 314 -13.79 20.94 11.66
C ARG A 314 -14.49 20.97 10.32
N ILE A 315 -13.93 20.30 9.32
CA ILE A 315 -14.42 20.32 7.95
C ILE A 315 -14.74 18.91 7.46
N PRO A 316 -15.71 18.75 6.53
CA PRO A 316 -16.00 17.45 5.91
C PRO A 316 -14.78 16.86 5.22
N PRO A 317 -14.59 15.52 5.28
CA PRO A 317 -13.42 14.84 4.71
C PRO A 317 -13.14 15.17 3.24
N ARG A 318 -14.19 15.36 2.43
CA ARG A 318 -14.06 15.68 1.00
C ARG A 318 -13.24 16.94 0.73
N PHE A 319 -13.30 17.94 1.62
CA PHE A 319 -12.56 19.19 1.46
C PHE A 319 -11.06 19.05 1.77
N LEU A 320 -10.62 17.90 2.25
CA LEU A 320 -9.23 17.52 2.38
C LEU A 320 -8.83 16.54 1.27
N MET A 321 -9.66 15.52 1.01
CA MET A 321 -9.37 14.47 0.03
C MET A 321 -9.27 15.01 -1.39
N VAL A 322 -10.21 15.87 -1.81
CA VAL A 322 -10.24 16.42 -3.17
C VAL A 322 -9.04 17.32 -3.45
N PRO A 323 -8.75 18.37 -2.66
CA PRO A 323 -7.54 19.17 -2.87
C PRO A 323 -6.26 18.35 -2.72
N GLY A 324 -6.23 17.37 -1.80
CA GLY A 324 -5.10 16.47 -1.64
C GLY A 324 -4.83 15.65 -2.89
N ALA A 325 -5.85 15.01 -3.45
CA ALA A 325 -5.72 14.23 -4.68
C ALA A 325 -5.37 15.12 -5.89
N LEU A 326 -5.94 16.33 -5.99
CA LEU A 326 -5.58 17.30 -7.04
C LEU A 326 -4.12 17.74 -6.91
N LEU A 327 -3.66 18.02 -5.70
CA LEU A 327 -2.27 18.42 -5.44
C LEU A 327 -1.29 17.31 -5.84
N ALA A 328 -1.61 16.06 -5.50
CA ALA A 328 -0.83 14.90 -5.92
C ALA A 328 -0.87 14.71 -7.44
N ALA A 329 -2.03 14.92 -8.08
CA ALA A 329 -2.15 14.86 -9.53
C ALA A 329 -1.28 15.91 -10.23
N VAL A 330 -1.28 17.16 -9.73
CA VAL A 330 -0.40 18.23 -10.22
C VAL A 330 1.07 17.86 -10.03
N GLY A 331 1.45 17.35 -8.84
CA GLY A 331 2.81 16.91 -8.59
C GLY A 331 3.26 15.79 -9.55
N LEU A 332 2.41 14.79 -9.81
CA LEU A 332 2.68 13.77 -10.82
C LEU A 332 2.76 14.36 -12.23
N PHE A 333 1.87 15.29 -12.57
CA PHE A 333 1.89 15.94 -13.89
C PHE A 333 3.18 16.72 -14.14
N THR A 334 3.74 17.39 -13.12
CA THR A 334 5.02 18.10 -13.26
C THR A 334 6.19 17.15 -13.56
N LEU A 335 6.15 15.89 -13.10
CA LEU A 335 7.14 14.87 -13.44
C LEU A 335 7.08 14.44 -14.91
N ARG A 336 6.04 14.81 -15.66
CA ARG A 336 5.98 14.58 -17.10
C ARG A 336 7.04 15.38 -17.89
N PHE A 337 7.55 16.44 -17.30
CA PHE A 337 8.59 17.28 -17.92
C PHE A 337 10.02 16.87 -17.56
N LEU A 338 10.20 15.68 -16.99
CA LEU A 338 11.51 15.12 -16.73
C LEU A 338 12.27 14.89 -18.03
N THR A 339 13.55 15.21 -18.01
CA THR A 339 14.49 15.03 -19.11
C THR A 339 15.63 14.11 -18.67
N ALA A 340 16.45 13.67 -19.64
CA ALA A 340 17.66 12.92 -19.34
C ALA A 340 18.77 13.78 -18.69
N ALA A 341 18.60 15.10 -18.64
CA ALA A 341 19.52 16.00 -17.94
C ALA A 341 19.27 15.98 -16.42
N PRO A 342 20.32 15.91 -15.58
CA PRO A 342 20.19 15.84 -14.13
C PRO A 342 19.62 17.14 -13.55
N ALA A 343 18.40 17.11 -13.02
CA ALA A 343 17.71 18.28 -12.48
C ALA A 343 16.83 17.91 -11.26
N TYR A 344 17.45 17.30 -10.22
CA TYR A 344 16.70 16.90 -9.02
C TYR A 344 16.01 18.09 -8.34
N VAL A 345 16.75 19.15 -8.04
CA VAL A 345 16.25 20.30 -7.22
C VAL A 345 15.16 21.08 -7.94
N SER A 346 15.30 21.27 -9.25
CA SER A 346 14.37 22.12 -10.02
C SER A 346 13.11 21.37 -10.48
N HIS A 347 13.15 20.05 -10.67
CA HIS A 347 12.02 19.28 -11.24
C HIS A 347 11.50 18.19 -10.30
N VAL A 348 12.38 17.36 -9.71
CA VAL A 348 11.96 16.22 -8.90
C VAL A 348 11.50 16.67 -7.52
N LEU A 349 12.26 17.53 -6.84
CA LEU A 349 11.97 17.96 -5.47
C LEU A 349 10.62 18.67 -5.33
N PRO A 350 10.25 19.68 -6.17
CA PRO A 350 8.94 20.31 -6.08
C PRO A 350 7.79 19.33 -6.31
N ALA A 351 7.94 18.43 -7.29
CA ALA A 351 6.95 17.39 -7.56
C ALA A 351 6.76 16.45 -6.37
N MET A 352 7.86 15.99 -5.76
CA MET A 352 7.80 15.14 -4.58
C MET A 352 7.14 15.82 -3.38
N LEU A 353 7.36 17.11 -3.18
CA LEU A 353 6.69 17.88 -2.13
C LEU A 353 5.18 17.97 -2.37
N LEU A 354 4.77 18.25 -3.63
CA LEU A 354 3.36 18.31 -4.00
C LEU A 354 2.66 16.95 -3.86
N VAL A 355 3.28 15.87 -4.38
CA VAL A 355 2.74 14.52 -4.22
C VAL A 355 2.67 14.13 -2.75
N GLY A 356 3.73 14.39 -1.98
CA GLY A 356 3.77 14.05 -0.57
C GLY A 356 2.68 14.77 0.23
N LEU A 357 2.56 16.10 0.06
CA LEU A 357 1.52 16.87 0.73
C LEU A 357 0.12 16.41 0.31
N GLY A 358 -0.11 16.19 -0.99
CA GLY A 358 -1.36 15.69 -1.53
C GLY A 358 -1.74 14.32 -0.98
N MET A 359 -0.79 13.39 -0.88
CA MET A 359 -1.02 12.07 -0.28
C MET A 359 -1.32 12.16 1.22
N GLY A 360 -0.61 13.03 1.96
CA GLY A 360 -0.92 13.28 3.37
C GLY A 360 -2.33 13.82 3.61
N LEU A 361 -2.79 14.71 2.70
CA LEU A 361 -4.16 15.24 2.72
C LEU A 361 -5.22 14.22 2.26
N THR A 362 -4.81 13.16 1.57
CA THR A 362 -5.72 12.12 1.05
C THR A 362 -5.80 10.91 1.98
N PHE A 363 -4.68 10.28 2.32
CA PHE A 363 -4.65 9.00 3.05
C PHE A 363 -5.29 9.05 4.43
N MET A 364 -4.97 10.07 5.23
CA MET A 364 -5.52 10.20 6.57
C MET A 364 -7.04 10.36 6.57
N PRO A 365 -7.65 11.30 5.81
CA PRO A 365 -9.11 11.41 5.75
C PRO A 365 -9.80 10.20 5.11
N VAL A 366 -9.19 9.55 4.12
CA VAL A 366 -9.69 8.31 3.53
C VAL A 366 -9.81 7.21 4.58
N MET A 367 -8.74 6.95 5.33
CA MET A 367 -8.72 5.96 6.41
C MET A 367 -9.78 6.24 7.48
N ALA A 368 -9.86 7.50 7.92
CA ALA A 368 -10.82 7.94 8.91
C ALA A 368 -12.28 7.81 8.42
N THR A 369 -12.54 8.12 7.14
CA THR A 369 -13.89 8.01 6.52
C THR A 369 -14.27 6.55 6.30
N ALA A 370 -13.36 5.74 5.80
CA ALA A 370 -13.58 4.31 5.57
C ALA A 370 -13.99 3.57 6.85
N THR A 371 -13.43 3.96 8.00
CA THR A 371 -13.68 3.32 9.29
C THR A 371 -14.69 4.08 10.19
N SER A 372 -15.31 5.17 9.68
CA SER A 372 -16.25 5.97 10.47
C SER A 372 -17.62 5.32 10.55
N GLY A 373 -18.23 5.31 11.76
CA GLY A 373 -19.58 4.80 12.00
C GLY A 373 -19.73 3.30 11.71
N VAL A 374 -18.63 2.54 11.80
CA VAL A 374 -18.64 1.07 11.69
C VAL A 374 -18.91 0.49 13.07
N ALA A 375 -19.81 -0.49 13.13
CA ALA A 375 -20.07 -1.22 14.37
C ALA A 375 -18.77 -1.96 14.82
N PRO A 376 -18.54 -2.10 16.13
CA PRO A 376 -17.33 -2.75 16.60
C PRO A 376 -17.09 -4.14 15.99
N HIS A 377 -18.13 -4.96 15.85
CA HIS A 377 -18.05 -6.32 15.28
C HIS A 377 -17.65 -6.36 13.79
N ASP A 378 -17.79 -5.24 13.04
CA ASP A 378 -17.43 -5.13 11.63
C ASP A 378 -16.10 -4.39 11.40
N SER A 379 -15.43 -3.97 12.46
CA SER A 379 -14.22 -3.12 12.34
C SER A 379 -13.03 -3.86 11.72
N GLY A 380 -12.92 -5.17 11.94
CA GLY A 380 -11.88 -6.01 11.37
C GLY A 380 -12.05 -6.16 9.86
N VAL A 381 -13.24 -6.52 9.41
CA VAL A 381 -13.52 -6.69 7.97
C VAL A 381 -13.49 -5.35 7.23
N THR A 382 -13.92 -4.25 7.85
CA THR A 382 -13.79 -2.91 7.27
C THR A 382 -12.32 -2.52 7.09
N SER A 383 -11.49 -2.77 8.10
CA SER A 383 -10.05 -2.54 8.05
C SER A 383 -9.37 -3.43 7.01
N ALA A 384 -9.80 -4.68 6.89
CA ALA A 384 -9.36 -5.59 5.83
C ALA A 384 -9.70 -5.05 4.44
N THR A 385 -10.88 -4.48 4.24
CA THR A 385 -11.31 -3.90 2.95
C THR A 385 -10.44 -2.71 2.55
N VAL A 386 -10.04 -1.83 3.50
CA VAL A 386 -9.08 -0.74 3.26
C VAL A 386 -7.74 -1.31 2.78
N ASN A 387 -7.20 -2.30 3.50
CA ASN A 387 -5.91 -2.91 3.14
C ASN A 387 -6.01 -3.67 1.81
N THR A 388 -7.14 -4.32 1.52
CA THR A 388 -7.39 -4.97 0.22
C THR A 388 -7.39 -3.94 -0.91
N ALA A 389 -8.04 -2.78 -0.74
CA ALA A 389 -8.02 -1.71 -1.73
C ALA A 389 -6.59 -1.20 -1.98
N GLN A 390 -5.77 -1.08 -0.95
CA GLN A 390 -4.34 -0.73 -1.08
C GLN A 390 -3.56 -1.81 -1.83
N GLN A 391 -3.73 -3.08 -1.47
CA GLN A 391 -2.97 -4.19 -2.06
C GLN A 391 -3.32 -4.41 -3.52
N VAL A 392 -4.61 -4.43 -3.85
CA VAL A 392 -5.09 -4.54 -5.24
C VAL A 392 -4.66 -3.32 -6.05
N GLY A 393 -4.82 -2.11 -5.48
CA GLY A 393 -4.35 -0.88 -6.10
C GLY A 393 -2.85 -0.91 -6.41
N GLY A 394 -2.01 -1.32 -5.44
CA GLY A 394 -0.56 -1.45 -5.64
C GLY A 394 -0.20 -2.46 -6.74
N SER A 395 -0.85 -3.62 -6.75
CA SER A 395 -0.63 -4.66 -7.77
C SER A 395 -1.02 -4.20 -9.18
N ILE A 396 -2.19 -3.58 -9.32
CA ILE A 396 -2.64 -2.99 -10.59
C ILE A 396 -1.70 -1.86 -11.01
N GLY A 397 -1.33 -0.98 -10.07
CA GLY A 397 -0.48 0.19 -10.33
C GLY A 397 0.88 -0.21 -10.89
N THR A 398 1.55 -1.14 -10.24
CA THR A 398 2.85 -1.63 -10.71
C THR A 398 2.74 -2.32 -12.07
N ALA A 399 1.77 -3.20 -12.27
CA ALA A 399 1.60 -3.92 -13.52
C ALA A 399 1.20 -3.00 -14.68
N LEU A 400 0.12 -2.22 -14.51
CA LEU A 400 -0.43 -1.36 -15.56
C LEU A 400 0.56 -0.27 -15.98
N LEU A 401 1.07 0.50 -15.01
CA LEU A 401 1.95 1.62 -15.31
C LEU A 401 3.30 1.17 -15.84
N ASN A 402 3.85 0.04 -15.35
CA ASN A 402 5.06 -0.53 -15.91
C ASN A 402 4.88 -1.01 -17.35
N THR A 403 3.75 -1.63 -17.68
CA THR A 403 3.46 -2.03 -19.08
C THR A 403 3.37 -0.82 -20.00
N ILE A 404 2.69 0.25 -19.57
CA ILE A 404 2.61 1.50 -20.35
C ILE A 404 4.02 2.09 -20.54
N ALA A 405 4.84 2.12 -19.50
CA ALA A 405 6.19 2.65 -19.58
C ALA A 405 7.06 1.84 -20.52
N THR A 406 7.08 0.51 -20.39
CA THR A 406 7.93 -0.37 -21.22
C THR A 406 7.50 -0.38 -22.68
N SER A 407 6.20 -0.47 -22.99
CA SER A 407 5.71 -0.46 -24.36
C SER A 407 5.98 0.88 -25.05
N THR A 408 5.74 1.99 -24.35
CA THR A 408 6.01 3.34 -24.88
C THR A 408 7.50 3.57 -25.06
N SER A 409 8.35 3.13 -24.12
CA SER A 409 9.82 3.18 -24.27
C SER A 409 10.28 2.40 -25.50
N ALA A 410 9.83 1.16 -25.66
CA ALA A 410 10.22 0.30 -26.77
C ALA A 410 9.85 0.94 -28.13
N THR A 411 8.62 1.43 -28.26
CA THR A 411 8.15 2.10 -29.48
C THR A 411 8.95 3.36 -29.80
N PHE A 412 9.24 4.18 -28.78
CA PHE A 412 10.04 5.40 -28.94
C PHE A 412 11.49 5.05 -29.37
N ILE A 413 12.14 4.10 -28.69
CA ILE A 413 13.51 3.68 -28.99
C ILE A 413 13.59 3.14 -30.40
N ALA A 414 12.66 2.24 -30.80
CA ALA A 414 12.63 1.67 -32.14
C ALA A 414 12.51 2.75 -33.22
N SER A 415 11.58 3.70 -33.04
CA SER A 415 11.35 4.80 -34.00
C SER A 415 12.57 5.73 -34.13
N ARG A 416 13.24 6.05 -33.00
CA ARG A 416 14.41 6.92 -32.99
C ARG A 416 15.66 6.22 -33.56
N LEU A 417 15.85 4.94 -33.27
CA LEU A 417 16.94 4.16 -33.87
C LEU A 417 16.76 4.03 -35.40
N ALA A 418 15.54 3.77 -35.87
CA ALA A 418 15.25 3.72 -37.30
C ALA A 418 15.46 5.08 -37.98
N ALA A 419 15.07 6.18 -37.36
CA ALA A 419 15.31 7.53 -37.85
C ALA A 419 16.82 7.87 -37.93
N ALA A 420 17.56 7.56 -36.87
CA ALA A 420 18.99 7.80 -36.80
C ALA A 420 19.77 6.95 -37.82
N ALA A 421 19.36 5.68 -38.03
CA ALA A 421 19.98 4.80 -39.04
C ALA A 421 19.77 5.32 -40.47
N ARG A 422 18.64 5.98 -40.75
CA ARG A 422 18.38 6.60 -42.07
C ARG A 422 19.21 7.86 -42.35
N GLN A 423 19.65 8.55 -41.28
CA GLN A 423 20.43 9.79 -41.37
C GLN A 423 21.96 9.53 -41.37
N THR A 424 22.38 8.32 -41.05
CA THR A 424 23.81 7.96 -40.94
C THR A 424 24.27 7.37 -42.29
N THR A 425 25.09 8.09 -43.03
CA THR A 425 25.73 7.65 -44.28
C THR A 425 27.02 6.85 -44.11
N GLY A 426 27.30 6.33 -42.89
CA GLY A 426 28.54 5.62 -42.50
C GLY A 426 28.28 4.30 -41.75
N PRO A 427 29.35 3.63 -41.22
CA PRO A 427 29.28 2.29 -40.64
C PRO A 427 28.52 2.23 -39.29
N GLY A 428 27.19 2.56 -39.30
CA GLY A 428 26.27 2.36 -38.18
C GLY A 428 26.29 3.47 -37.12
N LEU A 429 25.36 3.39 -36.20
CA LEU A 429 25.22 4.32 -35.07
C LEU A 429 26.33 4.10 -34.05
N THR A 430 26.99 5.17 -33.59
CA THR A 430 27.98 5.08 -32.53
C THR A 430 27.35 4.58 -31.22
N PRO A 431 28.07 3.85 -30.36
CA PRO A 431 27.56 3.36 -29.07
C PRO A 431 26.99 4.50 -28.19
N ALA A 432 27.60 5.67 -28.21
CA ALA A 432 27.18 6.84 -27.45
C ALA A 432 25.80 7.37 -27.92
N VAL A 433 25.56 7.43 -29.23
CA VAL A 433 24.26 7.84 -29.80
C VAL A 433 23.17 6.82 -29.44
N ARG A 434 23.49 5.53 -29.56
CA ARG A 434 22.56 4.46 -29.20
C ARG A 434 22.19 4.52 -27.71
N ASP A 435 23.16 4.68 -26.81
CA ASP A 435 22.91 4.81 -25.37
C ASP A 435 22.05 6.04 -25.01
N SER A 436 22.31 7.16 -25.66
CA SER A 436 21.53 8.38 -25.53
C SER A 436 20.05 8.18 -25.97
N ILE A 437 19.83 7.49 -27.09
CA ILE A 437 18.48 7.17 -27.58
C ILE A 437 17.76 6.25 -26.58
N VAL A 438 18.44 5.22 -26.07
CA VAL A 438 17.86 4.29 -25.08
C VAL A 438 17.50 5.03 -23.78
N LYS A 439 18.40 5.84 -23.23
CA LYS A 439 18.12 6.64 -22.02
C LYS A 439 16.94 7.60 -22.24
N SER A 440 16.90 8.30 -23.35
CA SER A 440 15.78 9.20 -23.68
C SER A 440 14.46 8.45 -23.84
N GLY A 441 14.49 7.25 -24.42
CA GLY A 441 13.31 6.41 -24.59
C GLY A 441 12.77 5.88 -23.25
N VAL A 442 13.63 5.48 -22.35
CA VAL A 442 13.24 5.05 -20.98
C VAL A 442 12.59 6.22 -20.22
N VAL A 443 13.18 7.41 -20.26
CA VAL A 443 12.60 8.60 -19.63
C VAL A 443 11.24 8.94 -20.26
N HIS A 444 11.13 8.86 -21.60
CA HIS A 444 9.85 9.09 -22.30
C HIS A 444 8.75 8.13 -21.84
N GLY A 445 9.05 6.82 -21.72
CA GLY A 445 8.09 5.86 -21.20
C GLY A 445 7.65 6.16 -19.77
N PHE A 446 8.58 6.56 -18.89
CA PHE A 446 8.25 6.95 -17.53
C PHE A 446 7.36 8.19 -17.48
N THR A 447 7.64 9.21 -18.28
CA THR A 447 6.83 10.44 -18.30
C THR A 447 5.41 10.18 -18.79
N VAL A 448 5.21 9.28 -19.76
CA VAL A 448 3.87 8.87 -20.21
C VAL A 448 3.13 8.11 -19.11
N ALA A 449 3.76 7.11 -18.50
CA ALA A 449 3.14 6.32 -17.45
C ALA A 449 2.80 7.17 -16.21
N ILE A 450 3.67 8.10 -15.81
CA ILE A 450 3.38 9.06 -14.73
C ILE A 450 2.21 9.98 -15.10
N GLY A 451 2.11 10.39 -16.38
CA GLY A 451 0.96 11.13 -16.89
C GLY A 451 -0.37 10.36 -16.72
N VAL A 452 -0.37 9.05 -16.97
CA VAL A 452 -1.52 8.18 -16.67
C VAL A 452 -1.78 8.11 -15.17
N GLY A 453 -0.73 8.00 -14.34
CA GLY A 453 -0.84 8.07 -12.88
C GLY A 453 -1.49 9.38 -12.40
N SER A 454 -1.14 10.52 -13.03
CA SER A 454 -1.78 11.81 -12.76
C SER A 454 -3.29 11.79 -13.11
N ALA A 455 -3.66 11.21 -14.26
CA ALA A 455 -5.06 11.07 -14.65
C ALA A 455 -5.85 10.17 -13.67
N ILE A 456 -5.23 9.08 -13.18
CA ILE A 456 -5.81 8.22 -12.14
C ILE A 456 -6.02 9.00 -10.83
N MET A 457 -5.09 9.88 -10.45
CA MET A 457 -5.26 10.75 -9.27
C MET A 457 -6.37 11.78 -9.46
N LEU A 458 -6.58 12.32 -10.68
CA LEU A 458 -7.73 13.17 -10.98
C LEU A 458 -9.04 12.38 -10.85
N LEU A 459 -9.07 11.13 -11.30
CA LEU A 459 -10.22 10.23 -11.08
C LEU A 459 -10.45 9.98 -9.59
N ALA A 460 -9.39 9.80 -8.79
CA ALA A 460 -9.51 9.67 -7.34
C ALA A 460 -10.11 10.92 -6.70
N ALA A 461 -9.71 12.12 -7.15
CA ALA A 461 -10.29 13.38 -6.70
C ALA A 461 -11.78 13.50 -7.06
N LEU A 462 -12.16 13.07 -8.28
CA LEU A 462 -13.55 13.05 -8.73
C LEU A 462 -14.40 12.08 -7.89
N VAL A 463 -13.92 10.86 -7.67
CA VAL A 463 -14.59 9.86 -6.82
C VAL A 463 -14.77 10.39 -5.40
N ALA A 464 -13.73 10.96 -4.79
CA ALA A 464 -13.80 11.57 -3.47
C ALA A 464 -14.85 12.71 -3.43
N GLY A 465 -14.86 13.58 -4.44
CA GLY A 465 -15.79 14.72 -4.53
C GLY A 465 -17.25 14.30 -4.71
N LEU A 466 -17.50 13.29 -5.54
CA LEU A 466 -18.85 12.82 -5.84
C LEU A 466 -19.42 11.89 -4.77
N MET A 467 -18.61 11.00 -4.20
CA MET A 467 -19.10 9.95 -3.30
C MET A 467 -18.97 10.32 -1.82
N VAL A 468 -17.94 11.09 -1.40
CA VAL A 468 -17.72 11.41 0.00
C VAL A 468 -18.44 12.69 0.39
N ASN A 469 -19.62 12.55 0.98
CA ASN A 469 -20.46 13.67 1.43
C ASN A 469 -20.60 13.75 2.97
N GLY A 470 -19.78 12.97 3.72
CA GLY A 470 -19.86 12.95 5.17
C GLY A 470 -19.71 14.34 5.78
N ARG A 471 -20.64 14.71 6.65
CA ARG A 471 -20.48 15.90 7.51
C ARG A 471 -19.35 15.62 8.49
N ALA A 472 -18.63 16.67 8.90
CA ALA A 472 -17.72 16.54 10.05
C ALA A 472 -18.46 15.84 11.21
N PRO A 473 -17.84 14.91 11.94
CA PRO A 473 -18.50 14.25 13.05
C PRO A 473 -19.04 15.31 14.00
N LYS A 474 -20.37 15.40 14.12
CA LYS A 474 -20.97 16.23 15.17
C LYS A 474 -20.44 15.69 16.48
N GLN A 475 -19.78 16.52 17.28
CA GLN A 475 -19.57 16.25 18.69
C GLN A 475 -20.96 16.13 19.27
N GLY A 476 -21.45 14.92 19.48
CA GLY A 476 -22.64 14.72 20.31
C GLY A 476 -22.34 15.31 21.70
N PRO A 477 -23.33 15.92 22.39
CA PRO A 477 -23.13 16.30 23.76
C PRO A 477 -22.62 15.05 24.52
N MET A 478 -21.56 15.22 25.29
CA MET A 478 -21.19 14.20 26.29
C MET A 478 -22.47 13.84 27.06
N PRO A 479 -22.80 12.55 27.20
CA PRO A 479 -23.82 12.20 28.19
C PRO A 479 -23.38 12.89 29.49
N ALA A 480 -24.22 13.75 30.02
CA ALA A 480 -24.00 14.32 31.33
C ALA A 480 -23.72 13.14 32.25
N ALA A 481 -22.57 13.17 32.94
CA ALA A 481 -22.32 12.24 34.02
C ALA A 481 -23.58 12.35 34.93
N ASP A 482 -24.43 11.35 34.83
CA ASP A 482 -25.63 11.28 35.64
C ASP A 482 -25.19 11.41 37.10
N SER A 483 -25.70 12.41 37.69
CA SER A 483 -25.83 12.69 39.09
C SER A 483 -26.41 11.46 39.85
N ALA A 484 -25.57 10.40 39.93
CA ALA A 484 -25.83 9.21 40.75
C ALA A 484 -25.25 9.40 42.17
N GLU A 485 -25.02 10.63 42.60
CA GLU A 485 -24.47 10.94 43.92
C GLU A 485 -25.46 11.70 44.83
N SER A 486 -26.77 11.68 44.49
CA SER A 486 -27.78 12.33 45.30
C SER A 486 -28.91 11.41 45.79
N ALA A 487 -28.69 10.10 45.87
CA ALA A 487 -29.70 9.15 46.38
C ALA A 487 -29.28 8.35 47.61
N ASP A 488 -28.12 8.61 48.20
CA ASP A 488 -27.65 7.89 49.39
C ASP A 488 -27.49 8.81 50.63
N ALA A 489 -28.19 9.94 50.65
CA ALA A 489 -28.23 10.85 51.83
C ALA A 489 -29.66 11.09 52.33
N ALA A 490 -30.54 10.09 52.23
CA ALA A 490 -31.87 10.15 52.89
C ALA A 490 -32.42 8.73 53.10
N VAL A 491 -31.82 7.98 54.01
CA VAL A 491 -32.51 7.07 55.00
C VAL A 491 -31.56 6.81 56.17
#